data_7b42f8671f0eb2d3517f62649405b7ba
#
_entry.id   7b42f8671f0eb2d3517f62649405b7ba
#
_cell.length_a   1.000
_cell.length_b   1.000
_cell.length_c   1.000
_cell.angle_alpha   90.00
_cell.angle_beta   90.00
_cell.angle_gamma   90.00
#
_symmetry.space_group_name_H-M   'P 1'
#
loop_
_entity.id
_entity.type
_entity.pdbx_description
1 polymer ?
#
loop_
_entity_poly.entity_id
_entity_poly.type
_entity_poly.pdbx_seq_one_letter_code
_entity_poly.pdbx_strand_id
1 'polypeptide(L)'
;MIELKGVRKSYGANEVLKGSDLRIEEQDYLVILGASGSGKSTLLNILSGLEKPDQGEVLYDGENIASLSESQLTKFRKNQVAFIFQQYYLLQELTVVQNVKMGAHLAKNQDYLPIIEEMGLKEKIHQYPSELSGGEQQRVAIARALAKKPKVLFLDEPTGALDEATGRQILSYIAQMKKELGFTLVMVTHNEHIAQLANTVVRVNSGQIQDITVNEEPKRVEEIGW
;
A
#
# COMPACT_ATOMS: atom_id res chain seq x y z
N MET A 1 -13.32 -8.03 2.23
CA MET A 1 -12.74 -9.05 1.31
C MET A 1 -12.60 -8.46 -0.08
N ILE A 2 -11.48 -8.75 -0.79
CA ILE A 2 -11.20 -8.28 -2.17
C ILE A 2 -10.99 -9.50 -3.05
N GLU A 3 -11.59 -9.50 -4.27
CA GLU A 3 -11.40 -10.57 -5.24
C GLU A 3 -11.07 -9.99 -6.62
N LEU A 4 -10.10 -10.60 -7.29
CA LEU A 4 -9.86 -10.42 -8.72
C LEU A 4 -10.37 -11.66 -9.46
N LYS A 5 -11.07 -11.46 -10.59
CA LYS A 5 -11.57 -12.54 -11.42
C LYS A 5 -11.19 -12.29 -12.88
N GLY A 6 -10.27 -13.11 -13.38
CA GLY A 6 -9.83 -13.09 -14.79
C GLY A 6 -9.27 -11.74 -15.25
N VAL A 7 -8.60 -11.00 -14.38
CA VAL A 7 -8.15 -9.64 -14.66
C VAL A 7 -7.04 -9.61 -15.70
N ARG A 8 -7.27 -8.84 -16.79
CA ARG A 8 -6.32 -8.60 -17.88
C ARG A 8 -6.04 -7.13 -18.04
N LYS A 9 -4.81 -6.81 -18.41
CA LYS A 9 -4.38 -5.44 -18.67
C LYS A 9 -3.30 -5.40 -19.74
N SER A 10 -3.46 -4.49 -20.71
CA SER A 10 -2.50 -4.26 -21.79
C SER A 10 -2.15 -2.78 -21.90
N TYR A 11 -0.94 -2.49 -22.33
CA TYR A 11 -0.49 -1.17 -22.74
C TYR A 11 0.00 -1.25 -24.19
N GLY A 12 -0.81 -0.75 -25.11
CA GLY A 12 -0.60 -0.98 -26.53
C GLY A 12 -0.64 -2.46 -26.89
N ALA A 13 0.42 -2.99 -27.51
CA ALA A 13 0.52 -4.40 -27.87
C ALA A 13 1.06 -5.30 -26.72
N ASN A 14 1.46 -4.71 -25.60
CA ASN A 14 2.04 -5.49 -24.50
C ASN A 14 0.98 -5.85 -23.44
N GLU A 15 0.62 -7.14 -23.35
CA GLU A 15 -0.24 -7.66 -22.31
C GLU A 15 0.56 -7.86 -21.01
N VAL A 16 0.28 -7.00 -20.02
CA VAL A 16 1.00 -6.94 -18.72
C VAL A 16 0.36 -7.85 -17.67
N LEU A 17 -0.98 -7.97 -17.67
CA LEU A 17 -1.69 -8.95 -16.83
C LEU A 17 -2.52 -9.87 -17.73
N LYS A 18 -2.38 -11.18 -17.50
CA LYS A 18 -2.84 -12.24 -18.40
C LYS A 18 -3.92 -13.15 -17.83
N GLY A 19 -4.89 -12.58 -17.13
CA GLY A 19 -5.97 -13.33 -16.49
C GLY A 19 -5.63 -13.71 -15.05
N SER A 20 -5.49 -12.68 -14.19
CA SER A 20 -5.16 -12.88 -12.78
C SER A 20 -6.41 -13.12 -11.95
N ASP A 21 -6.37 -14.16 -11.11
CA ASP A 21 -7.35 -14.47 -10.08
C ASP A 21 -6.65 -14.36 -8.71
N LEU A 22 -7.25 -13.65 -7.76
CA LEU A 22 -6.69 -13.44 -6.43
C LEU A 22 -7.81 -13.16 -5.43
N ARG A 23 -7.69 -13.70 -4.22
CA ARG A 23 -8.56 -13.39 -3.10
C ARG A 23 -7.71 -12.87 -1.93
N ILE A 24 -8.17 -11.77 -1.33
CA ILE A 24 -7.54 -11.12 -0.19
C ILE A 24 -8.58 -11.00 0.92
N GLU A 25 -8.28 -11.59 2.07
CA GLU A 25 -9.20 -11.54 3.21
C GLU A 25 -9.10 -10.20 3.95
N GLU A 26 -10.10 -9.91 4.76
CA GLU A 26 -10.05 -8.73 5.63
C GLU A 26 -8.91 -8.85 6.64
N GLN A 27 -8.26 -7.74 6.90
CA GLN A 27 -7.10 -7.65 7.80
C GLN A 27 -5.91 -8.54 7.42
N ASP A 28 -5.87 -9.07 6.18
CA ASP A 28 -4.70 -9.80 5.70
C ASP A 28 -3.48 -8.86 5.57
N TYR A 29 -2.30 -9.42 5.69
CA TYR A 29 -1.06 -8.83 5.24
C TYR A 29 -0.58 -9.63 4.03
N LEU A 30 -0.80 -9.09 2.85
CA LEU A 30 -0.44 -9.73 1.59
C LEU A 30 0.76 -9.04 0.97
N VAL A 31 1.75 -9.83 0.56
CA VAL A 31 2.91 -9.36 -0.20
C VAL A 31 2.87 -9.94 -1.61
N ILE A 32 3.02 -9.06 -2.60
CA ILE A 32 3.18 -9.42 -4.01
C ILE A 32 4.66 -9.36 -4.37
N LEU A 33 5.24 -10.52 -4.65
CA LEU A 33 6.63 -10.68 -5.06
C LEU A 33 6.75 -10.89 -6.57
N GLY A 34 7.89 -10.51 -7.12
CA GLY A 34 8.27 -10.81 -8.50
C GLY A 34 9.38 -9.88 -9.01
N ALA A 35 9.98 -10.24 -10.12
CA ALA A 35 11.02 -9.45 -10.77
C ALA A 35 10.49 -8.07 -11.26
N SER A 36 11.40 -7.14 -11.53
CA SER A 36 11.02 -5.88 -12.19
C SER A 36 10.32 -6.17 -13.53
N GLY A 37 9.26 -5.41 -13.82
CA GLY A 37 8.46 -5.60 -15.04
C GLY A 37 7.53 -6.82 -15.06
N SER A 38 7.39 -7.58 -13.96
CA SER A 38 6.49 -8.74 -13.92
C SER A 38 4.99 -8.40 -13.84
N GLY A 39 4.63 -7.11 -13.69
CA GLY A 39 3.23 -6.65 -13.60
C GLY A 39 2.73 -6.32 -12.19
N LYS A 40 3.59 -6.36 -11.16
CA LYS A 40 3.21 -6.13 -9.75
C LYS A 40 2.56 -4.77 -9.50
N SER A 41 3.20 -3.68 -9.94
CA SER A 41 2.65 -2.32 -9.74
C SER A 41 1.35 -2.12 -10.52
N THR A 42 1.22 -2.72 -11.72
CA THR A 42 -0.04 -2.72 -12.47
C THR A 42 -1.14 -3.46 -11.70
N LEU A 43 -0.82 -4.62 -11.13
CA LEU A 43 -1.75 -5.39 -10.29
C LEU A 43 -2.18 -4.57 -9.06
N LEU A 44 -1.23 -3.91 -8.39
CA LEU A 44 -1.49 -3.03 -7.25
C LEU A 44 -2.39 -1.84 -7.62
N ASN A 45 -2.13 -1.19 -8.77
CA ASN A 45 -2.93 -0.08 -9.27
C ASN A 45 -4.39 -0.50 -9.56
N ILE A 46 -4.58 -1.68 -10.13
CA ILE A 46 -5.91 -2.22 -10.41
C ILE A 46 -6.64 -2.59 -9.11
N LEU A 47 -5.97 -3.28 -8.19
CA LEU A 47 -6.52 -3.60 -6.87
C LEU A 47 -6.98 -2.35 -6.10
N SER A 48 -6.21 -1.26 -6.18
CA SER A 48 -6.53 -0.01 -5.48
C SER A 48 -7.55 0.89 -6.19
N GLY A 49 -7.97 0.52 -7.41
CA GLY A 49 -8.85 1.34 -8.25
C GLY A 49 -8.18 2.60 -8.79
N LEU A 50 -6.84 2.67 -8.81
CA LEU A 50 -6.09 3.72 -9.51
C LEU A 50 -6.14 3.51 -11.02
N GLU A 51 -6.25 2.26 -11.45
CA GLU A 51 -6.34 1.89 -12.85
C GLU A 51 -7.45 0.86 -13.06
N LYS A 52 -8.14 0.93 -14.20
CA LYS A 52 -9.15 -0.07 -14.57
C LYS A 52 -8.51 -1.20 -15.36
N PRO A 53 -8.91 -2.46 -15.13
CA PRO A 53 -8.55 -3.55 -16.00
C PRO A 53 -9.22 -3.38 -17.37
N ASP A 54 -8.65 -4.02 -18.41
CA ASP A 54 -9.27 -4.10 -19.72
C ASP A 54 -10.34 -5.19 -19.77
N GLN A 55 -10.15 -6.26 -18.98
CA GLN A 55 -11.10 -7.35 -18.79
C GLN A 55 -11.05 -7.89 -17.38
N GLY A 56 -12.12 -8.58 -16.97
CA GLY A 56 -12.25 -9.17 -15.64
C GLY A 56 -12.92 -8.24 -14.64
N GLU A 57 -12.96 -8.68 -13.39
CA GLU A 57 -13.65 -8.00 -12.30
C GLU A 57 -12.71 -7.74 -11.13
N VAL A 58 -12.96 -6.64 -10.43
CA VAL A 58 -12.31 -6.28 -9.17
C VAL A 58 -13.40 -6.04 -8.14
N LEU A 59 -13.59 -7.00 -7.26
CA LEU A 59 -14.71 -7.02 -6.34
C LEU A 59 -14.25 -6.60 -4.93
N TYR A 60 -14.92 -5.62 -4.34
CA TYR A 60 -14.81 -5.23 -2.95
C TYR A 60 -16.12 -5.54 -2.24
N ASP A 61 -16.11 -6.53 -1.35
CA ASP A 61 -17.30 -7.02 -0.66
C ASP A 61 -18.45 -7.36 -1.64
N GLY A 62 -18.09 -7.90 -2.82
CA GLY A 62 -19.02 -8.26 -3.89
C GLY A 62 -19.38 -7.16 -4.87
N GLU A 63 -18.99 -5.90 -4.62
CA GLU A 63 -19.20 -4.79 -5.56
C GLU A 63 -18.03 -4.68 -6.54
N ASN A 64 -18.34 -4.73 -7.86
CA ASN A 64 -17.31 -4.62 -8.89
C ASN A 64 -16.90 -3.16 -9.11
N ILE A 65 -15.72 -2.78 -8.60
CA ILE A 65 -15.20 -1.40 -8.74
C ILE A 65 -14.73 -1.09 -10.16
N ALA A 66 -14.46 -2.09 -11.01
CA ALA A 66 -14.06 -1.86 -12.39
C ALA A 66 -15.19 -1.26 -13.23
N SER A 67 -16.46 -1.52 -12.85
CA SER A 67 -17.64 -0.99 -13.52
C SER A 67 -18.04 0.43 -13.07
N LEU A 68 -17.41 0.96 -12.00
CA LEU A 68 -17.74 2.26 -11.46
C LEU A 68 -17.34 3.40 -12.41
N SER A 69 -18.13 4.49 -12.39
CA SER A 69 -17.76 5.75 -13.04
C SER A 69 -16.56 6.40 -12.32
N GLU A 70 -15.88 7.35 -12.95
CA GLU A 70 -14.74 8.05 -12.35
C GLU A 70 -15.11 8.79 -11.04
N SER A 71 -16.32 9.35 -10.96
CA SER A 71 -16.79 10.00 -9.73
C SER A 71 -17.02 8.98 -8.60
N GLN A 72 -17.55 7.81 -8.92
CA GLN A 72 -17.74 6.71 -7.97
C GLN A 72 -16.40 6.12 -7.52
N LEU A 73 -15.45 5.92 -8.46
CA LEU A 73 -14.08 5.48 -8.13
C LEU A 73 -13.37 6.49 -7.22
N THR A 74 -13.55 7.79 -7.47
CA THR A 74 -12.99 8.83 -6.61
C THR A 74 -13.57 8.74 -5.20
N LYS A 75 -14.88 8.51 -5.06
CA LYS A 75 -15.54 8.30 -3.77
C LYS A 75 -15.05 6.99 -3.10
N PHE A 76 -14.90 5.92 -3.87
CA PHE A 76 -14.35 4.66 -3.40
C PHE A 76 -12.92 4.86 -2.87
N ARG A 77 -12.01 5.44 -3.66
CA ARG A 77 -10.62 5.71 -3.24
C ARG A 77 -10.58 6.60 -2.01
N LYS A 78 -11.45 7.60 -1.94
CA LYS A 78 -11.53 8.47 -0.76
C LYS A 78 -11.86 7.70 0.51
N ASN A 79 -12.78 6.75 0.46
CA ASN A 79 -13.38 6.15 1.65
C ASN A 79 -12.76 4.79 2.04
N GLN A 80 -12.20 4.06 1.08
CA GLN A 80 -11.82 2.66 1.29
C GLN A 80 -10.31 2.43 1.32
N VAL A 81 -9.55 3.14 0.47
CA VAL A 81 -8.15 2.81 0.25
C VAL A 81 -7.21 3.98 0.54
N ALA A 82 -5.99 3.68 0.95
CA ALA A 82 -4.88 4.62 0.88
C ALA A 82 -3.72 3.97 0.13
N PHE A 83 -2.85 4.81 -0.43
CA PHE A 83 -1.73 4.37 -1.23
C PHE A 83 -0.44 5.08 -0.79
N ILE A 84 0.64 4.32 -0.68
CA ILE A 84 1.99 4.81 -0.43
C ILE A 84 2.86 4.37 -1.60
N PHE A 85 3.33 5.33 -2.36
CA PHE A 85 4.20 5.13 -3.50
C PHE A 85 5.67 5.07 -3.07
N GLN A 86 6.52 4.51 -3.91
CA GLN A 86 7.98 4.54 -3.75
C GLN A 86 8.51 5.97 -3.65
N GLN A 87 7.94 6.90 -4.43
CA GLN A 87 8.15 8.35 -4.25
C GLN A 87 7.10 8.86 -3.26
N TYR A 88 7.51 9.67 -2.31
CA TYR A 88 6.67 10.07 -1.17
C TYR A 88 5.49 10.97 -1.52
N TYR A 89 5.58 11.71 -2.65
CA TYR A 89 4.57 12.68 -3.11
C TYR A 89 4.06 13.59 -2.01
N LEU A 90 4.98 14.10 -1.19
CA LEU A 90 4.66 15.13 -0.21
C LEU A 90 4.52 16.48 -0.90
N LEU A 91 3.59 17.29 -0.42
CA LEU A 91 3.46 18.67 -0.85
C LEU A 91 4.58 19.49 -0.19
N GLN A 92 5.48 20.01 -1.01
CA GLN A 92 6.72 20.65 -0.56
C GLN A 92 6.47 21.96 0.19
N GLU A 93 5.34 22.63 -0.13
CA GLU A 93 4.90 23.88 0.47
C GLU A 93 4.12 23.70 1.79
N LEU A 94 3.90 22.45 2.19
CA LEU A 94 3.19 22.12 3.42
C LEU A 94 4.13 21.47 4.44
N THR A 95 3.95 21.85 5.70
CA THR A 95 4.67 21.24 6.83
C THR A 95 4.23 19.78 7.03
N VAL A 96 4.94 19.04 7.89
CA VAL A 96 4.59 17.67 8.30
C VAL A 96 3.12 17.59 8.72
N VAL A 97 2.73 18.40 9.69
CA VAL A 97 1.34 18.37 10.21
C VAL A 97 0.32 18.73 9.14
N GLN A 98 0.62 19.64 8.23
CA GLN A 98 -0.28 20.02 7.15
C GLN A 98 -0.41 18.91 6.10
N ASN A 99 0.69 18.24 5.74
CA ASN A 99 0.65 17.06 4.87
C ASN A 99 -0.24 15.95 5.46
N VAL A 100 -0.08 15.63 6.74
CA VAL A 100 -0.88 14.59 7.41
C VAL A 100 -2.35 15.02 7.54
N LYS A 101 -2.60 16.29 7.87
CA LYS A 101 -3.95 16.85 7.97
C LYS A 101 -4.75 16.72 6.67
N MET A 102 -4.11 16.74 5.51
CA MET A 102 -4.80 16.51 4.23
C MET A 102 -5.44 15.13 4.17
N GLY A 103 -4.70 14.08 4.58
CA GLY A 103 -5.27 12.73 4.67
C GLY A 103 -6.43 12.66 5.67
N ALA A 104 -6.23 13.23 6.85
CA ALA A 104 -7.23 13.32 7.90
C ALA A 104 -8.51 14.05 7.45
N HIS A 105 -8.37 15.14 6.70
CA HIS A 105 -9.50 15.92 6.18
C HIS A 105 -10.41 15.09 5.26
N LEU A 106 -9.84 14.22 4.43
CA LEU A 106 -10.60 13.34 3.55
C LEU A 106 -11.55 12.41 4.33
N ALA A 107 -11.13 11.95 5.51
CA ALA A 107 -11.91 11.08 6.39
C ALA A 107 -12.67 11.84 7.48
N LYS A 108 -12.58 13.19 7.51
CA LYS A 108 -13.08 14.02 8.62
C LYS A 108 -12.49 13.60 9.98
N ASN A 109 -11.30 13.04 9.97
CA ASN A 109 -10.59 12.61 11.16
C ASN A 109 -9.99 13.83 11.88
N GLN A 110 -10.40 14.09 13.11
CA GLN A 110 -9.86 15.18 13.93
C GLN A 110 -8.72 14.72 14.83
N ASP A 111 -8.59 13.41 15.02
CA ASP A 111 -7.60 12.78 15.91
C ASP A 111 -6.49 12.11 15.08
N TYR A 112 -5.63 12.93 14.48
CA TYR A 112 -4.50 12.47 13.65
C TYR A 112 -3.13 12.78 14.25
N LEU A 113 -3.05 13.61 15.28
CA LEU A 113 -1.79 13.96 15.93
C LEU A 113 -1.09 12.74 16.57
N PRO A 114 -1.81 11.81 17.23
CA PRO A 114 -1.18 10.59 17.75
C PRO A 114 -0.42 9.79 16.68
N ILE A 115 -0.95 9.73 15.45
CA ILE A 115 -0.27 9.03 14.34
C ILE A 115 1.08 9.68 14.02
N ILE A 116 1.16 11.02 14.08
CA ILE A 116 2.43 11.75 13.87
C ILE A 116 3.43 11.44 14.99
N GLU A 117 2.96 11.39 16.24
CA GLU A 117 3.79 11.04 17.39
C GLU A 117 4.33 9.61 17.30
N GLU A 118 3.48 8.66 16.97
CA GLU A 118 3.86 7.25 16.80
C GLU A 118 4.85 7.03 15.65
N MET A 119 4.77 7.87 14.59
CA MET A 119 5.77 7.88 13.52
C MET A 119 7.10 8.54 13.94
N GLY A 120 7.25 8.96 15.19
CA GLY A 120 8.46 9.63 15.69
C GLY A 120 8.70 11.00 15.06
N LEU A 121 7.63 11.71 14.68
CA LEU A 121 7.71 13.01 14.00
C LEU A 121 7.22 14.18 14.84
N LYS A 122 7.00 13.99 16.16
CA LYS A 122 6.45 15.01 17.07
C LYS A 122 7.25 16.32 17.02
N GLU A 123 8.57 16.24 17.13
CA GLU A 123 9.44 17.40 17.16
C GLU A 123 9.63 18.06 15.78
N LYS A 124 9.07 17.43 14.72
CA LYS A 124 9.23 17.87 13.33
C LYS A 124 7.93 18.33 12.68
N ILE A 125 6.87 18.49 13.47
CA ILE A 125 5.52 18.79 12.96
C ILE A 125 5.44 20.08 12.13
N HIS A 126 6.32 21.03 12.39
CA HIS A 126 6.39 22.32 11.70
C HIS A 126 7.44 22.39 10.59
N GLN A 127 8.25 21.33 10.41
CA GLN A 127 9.24 21.25 9.34
C GLN A 127 8.57 20.98 7.99
N TYR A 128 9.24 21.44 6.91
CA TYR A 128 8.86 21.16 5.53
C TYR A 128 9.55 19.89 5.02
N PRO A 129 9.03 19.23 3.97
CA PRO A 129 9.66 18.02 3.42
C PRO A 129 11.14 18.20 3.06
N SER A 130 11.55 19.39 2.58
CA SER A 130 12.94 19.70 2.25
C SER A 130 13.90 19.68 3.45
N GLU A 131 13.38 19.76 4.67
CA GLU A 131 14.15 19.74 5.93
C GLU A 131 14.25 18.34 6.54
N LEU A 132 13.63 17.33 5.89
CA LEU A 132 13.51 15.96 6.37
C LEU A 132 14.41 15.01 5.59
N SER A 133 14.97 14.01 6.28
CA SER A 133 15.60 12.86 5.62
C SER A 133 14.58 12.04 4.81
N GLY A 134 15.05 11.19 3.88
CA GLY A 134 14.18 10.33 3.09
C GLY A 134 13.28 9.43 3.94
N GLY A 135 13.82 8.84 5.01
CA GLY A 135 13.05 8.01 5.93
C GLY A 135 11.99 8.81 6.71
N GLU A 136 12.28 10.08 7.07
CA GLU A 136 11.30 10.96 7.70
C GLU A 136 10.19 11.34 6.72
N GLN A 137 10.53 11.66 5.47
CA GLN A 137 9.55 11.93 4.42
C GLN A 137 8.64 10.72 4.20
N GLN A 138 9.20 9.50 4.20
CA GLN A 138 8.42 8.26 4.09
C GLN A 138 7.45 8.12 5.28
N ARG A 139 7.90 8.38 6.50
CA ARG A 139 7.03 8.35 7.69
C ARG A 139 5.90 9.37 7.60
N VAL A 140 6.15 10.58 7.06
CA VAL A 140 5.09 11.57 6.81
C VAL A 140 4.08 11.07 5.78
N ALA A 141 4.53 10.43 4.70
CA ALA A 141 3.64 9.85 3.69
C ALA A 141 2.76 8.73 4.28
N ILE A 142 3.33 7.88 5.15
CA ILE A 142 2.60 6.84 5.88
C ILE A 142 1.59 7.47 6.84
N ALA A 143 2.00 8.44 7.65
CA ALA A 143 1.12 9.13 8.58
C ALA A 143 -0.07 9.79 7.84
N ARG A 144 0.18 10.43 6.70
CA ARG A 144 -0.85 11.01 5.83
C ARG A 144 -1.84 9.97 5.33
N ALA A 145 -1.34 8.81 4.91
CA ALA A 145 -2.16 7.70 4.42
C ALA A 145 -3.03 7.11 5.55
N LEU A 146 -2.45 6.87 6.73
CA LEU A 146 -3.13 6.30 7.90
C LEU A 146 -4.13 7.28 8.54
N ALA A 147 -3.84 8.58 8.52
CA ALA A 147 -4.76 9.62 9.01
C ALA A 147 -6.11 9.62 8.27
N LYS A 148 -6.15 9.05 7.07
CA LYS A 148 -7.35 8.80 6.29
C LYS A 148 -8.20 7.65 6.82
N LYS A 149 -7.70 6.81 7.75
CA LYS A 149 -8.35 5.60 8.29
C LYS A 149 -8.82 4.65 7.17
N PRO A 150 -7.93 4.21 6.29
CA PRO A 150 -8.32 3.35 5.17
C PRO A 150 -8.70 1.95 5.65
N LYS A 151 -9.57 1.25 4.90
CA LYS A 151 -9.79 -0.18 5.10
C LYS A 151 -8.67 -1.01 4.48
N VAL A 152 -8.07 -0.51 3.40
CA VAL A 152 -6.94 -1.17 2.71
C VAL A 152 -5.83 -0.16 2.48
N LEU A 153 -4.61 -0.52 2.88
CA LEU A 153 -3.39 0.23 2.62
C LEU A 153 -2.56 -0.49 1.57
N PHE A 154 -2.31 0.19 0.45
CA PHE A 154 -1.44 -0.29 -0.63
C PHE A 154 -0.07 0.37 -0.54
N LEU A 155 1.00 -0.43 -0.69
CA LEU A 155 2.38 0.03 -0.68
C LEU A 155 3.14 -0.48 -1.91
N ASP A 156 3.74 0.41 -2.66
CA ASP A 156 4.61 0.07 -3.79
C ASP A 156 6.07 0.35 -3.41
N GLU A 157 6.83 -0.72 -3.16
CA GLU A 157 8.25 -0.71 -2.80
C GLU A 157 8.59 0.30 -1.66
N PRO A 158 7.92 0.24 -0.48
CA PRO A 158 8.01 1.30 0.52
C PRO A 158 9.39 1.46 1.16
N THR A 159 10.29 0.49 0.99
CA THR A 159 11.64 0.50 1.55
C THR A 159 12.73 0.50 0.49
N GLY A 160 12.39 0.48 -0.80
CA GLY A 160 13.33 0.29 -1.90
C GLY A 160 14.42 1.37 -2.06
N ALA A 161 14.20 2.56 -1.51
CA ALA A 161 15.15 3.68 -1.55
C ALA A 161 15.81 3.97 -0.18
N LEU A 162 15.61 3.08 0.83
CA LEU A 162 16.04 3.29 2.20
C LEU A 162 17.18 2.32 2.59
N ASP A 163 18.03 2.75 3.50
CA ASP A 163 18.97 1.85 4.17
C ASP A 163 18.23 0.85 5.06
N GLU A 164 18.92 -0.23 5.44
CA GLU A 164 18.34 -1.30 6.24
C GLU A 164 17.70 -0.81 7.54
N ALA A 165 18.41 0.01 8.32
CA ALA A 165 17.93 0.45 9.63
C ALA A 165 16.64 1.27 9.50
N THR A 166 16.62 2.20 8.55
CA THR A 166 15.44 3.02 8.24
C THR A 166 14.30 2.17 7.69
N GLY A 167 14.59 1.23 6.79
CA GLY A 167 13.60 0.31 6.23
C GLY A 167 12.94 -0.56 7.28
N ARG A 168 13.72 -1.15 8.19
CA ARG A 168 13.19 -1.93 9.33
C ARG A 168 12.30 -1.07 10.23
N GLN A 169 12.70 0.15 10.52
CA GLN A 169 11.90 1.08 11.32
C GLN A 169 10.55 1.37 10.65
N ILE A 170 10.54 1.61 9.33
CA ILE A 170 9.31 1.82 8.55
C ILE A 170 8.39 0.60 8.62
N LEU A 171 8.93 -0.61 8.42
CA LEU A 171 8.15 -1.85 8.48
C LEU A 171 7.58 -2.09 9.88
N SER A 172 8.32 -1.77 10.93
CA SER A 172 7.86 -1.87 12.33
C SER A 172 6.70 -0.91 12.60
N TYR A 173 6.78 0.34 12.14
CA TYR A 173 5.66 1.29 12.25
C TYR A 173 4.42 0.80 11.51
N ILE A 174 4.57 0.29 10.28
CA ILE A 174 3.45 -0.24 9.50
C ILE A 174 2.81 -1.44 10.22
N ALA A 175 3.62 -2.37 10.72
CA ALA A 175 3.14 -3.55 11.44
C ALA A 175 2.39 -3.18 12.74
N GLN A 176 2.93 -2.21 13.50
CA GLN A 176 2.27 -1.69 14.70
C GLN A 176 0.92 -1.06 14.33
N MET A 177 0.89 -0.13 13.38
CA MET A 177 -0.34 0.54 12.96
C MET A 177 -1.39 -0.43 12.39
N LYS A 178 -0.94 -1.46 11.66
CA LYS A 178 -1.83 -2.52 11.18
C LYS A 178 -2.51 -3.24 12.35
N LYS A 179 -1.75 -3.58 13.38
CA LYS A 179 -2.29 -4.23 14.59
C LYS A 179 -3.30 -3.34 15.34
N GLU A 180 -3.04 -2.04 15.41
CA GLU A 180 -3.89 -1.08 16.14
C GLU A 180 -5.14 -0.68 15.35
N LEU A 181 -5.02 -0.46 14.06
CA LEU A 181 -6.09 0.08 13.20
C LEU A 181 -6.86 -1.00 12.43
N GLY A 182 -6.34 -2.23 12.32
CA GLY A 182 -7.03 -3.38 11.73
C GLY A 182 -7.29 -3.29 10.23
N PHE A 183 -6.49 -2.54 9.46
CA PHE A 183 -6.62 -2.47 8.00
C PHE A 183 -6.01 -3.68 7.30
N THR A 184 -6.47 -3.96 6.08
CA THR A 184 -5.83 -4.90 5.16
C THR A 184 -4.61 -4.23 4.55
N LEU A 185 -3.47 -4.95 4.49
CA LEU A 185 -2.21 -4.44 3.96
C LEU A 185 -1.83 -5.22 2.69
N VAL A 186 -1.63 -4.51 1.59
CA VAL A 186 -1.14 -5.09 0.33
C VAL A 186 0.15 -4.38 -0.07
N MET A 187 1.24 -5.11 -0.09
CA MET A 187 2.57 -4.56 -0.38
C MET A 187 3.17 -5.23 -1.62
N VAL A 188 3.72 -4.44 -2.50
CA VAL A 188 4.60 -4.91 -3.59
C VAL A 188 6.05 -4.73 -3.16
N THR A 189 6.84 -5.77 -3.34
CA THR A 189 8.30 -5.71 -3.17
C THR A 189 9.00 -6.78 -4.01
N HIS A 190 10.29 -6.61 -4.22
CA HIS A 190 11.16 -7.64 -4.77
C HIS A 190 12.03 -8.32 -3.68
N ASN A 191 11.91 -7.89 -2.42
CA ASN A 191 12.68 -8.43 -1.31
C ASN A 191 11.96 -9.63 -0.67
N GLU A 192 12.55 -10.83 -0.86
CA GLU A 192 12.04 -12.10 -0.31
C GLU A 192 12.01 -12.13 1.23
N HIS A 193 12.88 -11.37 1.89
CA HIS A 193 12.89 -11.32 3.36
C HIS A 193 11.66 -10.60 3.89
N ILE A 194 11.25 -9.50 3.24
CA ILE A 194 10.04 -8.76 3.62
C ILE A 194 8.79 -9.63 3.46
N ALA A 195 8.75 -10.51 2.47
CA ALA A 195 7.63 -11.42 2.28
C ALA A 195 7.39 -12.37 3.46
N GLN A 196 8.41 -12.62 4.29
CA GLN A 196 8.27 -13.45 5.49
C GLN A 196 7.41 -12.80 6.60
N LEU A 197 7.13 -11.50 6.48
CA LEU A 197 6.24 -10.76 7.39
C LEU A 197 4.75 -10.95 7.05
N ALA A 198 4.45 -11.42 5.84
CA ALA A 198 3.10 -11.50 5.30
C ALA A 198 2.38 -12.76 5.74
N ASN A 199 1.05 -12.67 5.89
CA ASN A 199 0.18 -13.83 6.03
C ASN A 199 0.01 -14.55 4.69
N THR A 200 -0.04 -13.78 3.60
CA THR A 200 -0.20 -14.31 2.24
C THR A 200 0.89 -13.75 1.32
N VAL A 201 1.57 -14.63 0.60
CA VAL A 201 2.58 -14.27 -0.39
C VAL A 201 2.11 -14.67 -1.77
N VAL A 202 2.04 -13.72 -2.68
CA VAL A 202 1.65 -13.91 -4.09
C VAL A 202 2.87 -13.70 -4.97
N ARG A 203 3.23 -14.71 -5.77
CA ARG A 203 4.35 -14.62 -6.71
C ARG A 203 3.84 -14.33 -8.11
N VAL A 204 4.28 -13.19 -8.66
CA VAL A 204 3.91 -12.75 -10.01
C VAL A 204 5.11 -12.84 -10.94
N ASN A 205 4.91 -13.51 -12.07
CA ASN A 205 5.91 -13.60 -13.13
C ASN A 205 5.25 -13.44 -14.50
N SER A 206 5.83 -12.58 -15.33
CA SER A 206 5.39 -12.35 -16.72
C SER A 206 3.87 -12.12 -16.86
N GLY A 207 3.30 -11.36 -15.92
CA GLY A 207 1.87 -10.97 -15.92
C GLY A 207 0.90 -12.04 -15.41
N GLN A 208 1.41 -13.12 -14.79
CA GLN A 208 0.60 -14.18 -14.22
C GLN A 208 0.93 -14.41 -12.76
N ILE A 209 -0.07 -14.73 -11.95
CA ILE A 209 0.10 -15.25 -10.61
C ILE A 209 0.54 -16.71 -10.74
N GLN A 210 1.77 -17.01 -10.32
CA GLN A 210 2.36 -18.35 -10.42
C GLN A 210 2.07 -19.18 -9.17
N ASP A 211 2.03 -18.53 -8.02
CA ASP A 211 1.88 -19.19 -6.73
C ASP A 211 1.26 -18.26 -5.71
N ILE A 212 0.47 -18.82 -4.81
CA ILE A 212 -0.09 -18.15 -3.63
C ILE A 212 0.21 -19.04 -2.43
N THR A 213 1.05 -18.55 -1.53
CA THR A 213 1.46 -19.27 -0.31
C THR A 213 0.85 -18.58 0.91
N VAL A 214 0.16 -19.34 1.75
CA VAL A 214 -0.29 -18.89 3.07
C VAL A 214 0.82 -19.20 4.08
N ASN A 215 1.23 -18.19 4.83
CA ASN A 215 2.21 -18.30 5.89
C ASN A 215 1.47 -18.34 7.24
N GLU A 216 1.45 -19.49 7.87
CA GLU A 216 0.76 -19.70 9.14
C GLU A 216 1.46 -19.01 10.31
N GLU A 217 2.78 -18.80 10.20
CA GLU A 217 3.61 -18.16 11.23
C GLU A 217 4.44 -17.00 10.63
N PRO A 218 3.82 -15.83 10.34
CA PRO A 218 4.54 -14.67 9.87
C PRO A 218 5.61 -14.23 10.87
N LYS A 219 6.80 -13.92 10.36
CA LYS A 219 7.91 -13.43 11.18
C LYS A 219 7.67 -11.98 11.62
N ARG A 220 8.36 -11.59 12.68
CA ARG A 220 8.45 -10.18 13.09
C ARG A 220 9.58 -9.49 12.33
N VAL A 221 9.55 -8.16 12.30
CA VAL A 221 10.54 -7.36 11.54
C VAL A 221 11.97 -7.60 12.01
N GLU A 222 12.15 -7.91 13.30
CA GLU A 222 13.47 -8.20 13.90
C GLU A 222 14.03 -9.57 13.49
N GLU A 223 13.16 -10.47 13.01
CA GLU A 223 13.50 -11.87 12.69
C GLU A 223 13.83 -12.12 11.22
N ILE A 224 13.57 -11.14 10.34
CA ILE A 224 13.86 -11.27 8.91
C ILE A 224 15.28 -10.83 8.58
N GLY A 225 15.83 -11.34 7.46
CA GLY A 225 17.00 -10.75 6.80
C GLY A 225 16.69 -9.41 6.12
N TRP A 226 17.65 -8.85 5.40
CA TRP A 226 17.46 -7.61 4.63
C TRP A 226 17.95 -7.75 3.20
#